data_15f20e19d7b02f7281bb1141cf6b992d
#
_entry.id   15f20e19d7b02f7281bb1141cf6b992d
#
_cell.length_a   1.000
_cell.length_b   1.000
_cell.length_c   1.000
_cell.angle_alpha   90.00
_cell.angle_beta   90.00
_cell.angle_gamma   90.00
#
_symmetry.space_group_name_H-M   'P 1'
#
loop_
_entity.id
_entity.type
_entity.pdbx_description
1 polymer ?
#
loop_
_entity_poly.entity_id
_entity_poly.type
_entity_poly.pdbx_seq_one_letter_code
_entity_poly.pdbx_strand_id
1 'polypeptide(L)'
;MLNFPLRERISTDAEFPIEGANFEQVVRIEGTNLGDITSLKFNDIEVDSKEIYSTYDMLLAPIPRALPKEVTNTIYITTKHGELSIPFVVSIPDLTINGLKNEFTQPGDTTVITGDNFDLYGITIEEAIVNLGNLPVNVIDATRTELTIEIPANATPKSTLTIKGANMDEMDEAYKLTYMDPGVSQLFDFNNWPGSGAFTHSSQFPDAPKNFLCDGTLEGQPEPLVEGGKYIRFNNSVKAWGWMVMWAGYITVPAEVAADPSSYDLRFEICTGAKFPISAQARIILGDYGWYPSKGGIPVNTYGGWQTVRISADTEALLPNPIDPSTNTAFKIIFSPESAQDFDLSMCNFRFVHK
;
A
#
# COMPACT_ATOMS: atom_id res chain seq x y z
N MET A 1 -16.68 -39.13 26.60
CA MET A 1 -15.44 -38.90 25.82
C MET A 1 -15.87 -38.26 24.51
N LEU A 2 -15.54 -37.00 24.34
CA LEU A 2 -15.97 -36.20 23.17
C LEU A 2 -14.92 -36.37 22.06
N ASN A 3 -15.35 -36.88 20.92
CA ASN A 3 -14.47 -37.14 19.77
C ASN A 3 -14.95 -36.22 18.61
N PHE A 4 -14.13 -35.28 18.15
CA PHE A 4 -14.58 -34.23 17.21
C PHE A 4 -13.67 -34.09 16.02
N PRO A 5 -14.15 -34.20 14.78
CA PRO A 5 -13.53 -33.59 13.64
C PRO A 5 -13.96 -32.11 13.54
N LEU A 6 -12.99 -31.20 13.46
CA LEU A 6 -13.21 -29.84 13.06
C LEU A 6 -13.35 -29.76 11.53
N ARG A 7 -14.34 -29.00 11.04
CA ARG A 7 -14.55 -28.80 9.60
C ARG A 7 -14.80 -27.34 9.28
N GLU A 8 -14.19 -26.86 8.23
CA GLU A 8 -14.42 -25.52 7.69
C GLU A 8 -15.70 -25.50 6.84
N ARG A 9 -16.55 -24.49 7.01
CA ARG A 9 -17.84 -24.39 6.31
C ARG A 9 -17.74 -23.91 4.84
N ILE A 10 -16.62 -23.35 4.41
CA ILE A 10 -16.48 -22.71 3.08
C ILE A 10 -16.34 -23.72 1.94
N SER A 11 -16.01 -24.96 2.22
CA SER A 11 -15.98 -26.04 1.23
C SER A 11 -17.13 -27.00 1.48
N THR A 12 -18.04 -27.13 0.51
CA THR A 12 -19.06 -28.19 0.49
C THR A 12 -18.46 -29.60 0.35
N ASP A 13 -17.14 -29.66 0.07
CA ASP A 13 -16.39 -30.89 -0.19
C ASP A 13 -15.32 -31.19 0.86
N ALA A 14 -15.21 -30.41 1.96
CA ALA A 14 -14.23 -30.65 3.01
C ALA A 14 -14.70 -31.82 3.91
N GLU A 15 -14.34 -33.03 3.52
CA GLU A 15 -14.54 -34.24 4.33
C GLU A 15 -13.45 -34.41 5.40
N PHE A 16 -12.46 -33.52 5.46
CA PHE A 16 -11.29 -33.65 6.34
C PHE A 16 -11.34 -32.62 7.48
N PRO A 17 -10.96 -33.04 8.71
CA PRO A 17 -10.80 -32.08 9.80
C PRO A 17 -9.69 -31.07 9.48
N ILE A 18 -9.89 -29.81 9.89
CA ILE A 18 -8.90 -28.74 9.79
C ILE A 18 -8.21 -28.56 11.15
N GLU A 19 -6.95 -28.16 11.13
CA GLU A 19 -6.15 -27.92 12.35
C GLU A 19 -5.97 -26.41 12.63
N GLY A 20 -6.47 -25.55 11.74
CA GLY A 20 -6.40 -24.09 11.88
C GLY A 20 -7.21 -23.36 10.84
N ALA A 21 -7.44 -22.06 11.08
CA ALA A 21 -8.14 -21.16 10.17
C ALA A 21 -7.77 -19.67 10.47
N ASN A 22 -8.24 -18.75 9.63
CA ASN A 22 -8.03 -17.31 9.79
C ASN A 22 -9.15 -16.66 10.62
N PHE A 23 -8.92 -15.46 11.11
CA PHE A 23 -9.98 -14.63 11.68
C PHE A 23 -11.19 -14.52 10.74
N GLU A 24 -12.38 -14.33 11.32
CA GLU A 24 -13.66 -14.16 10.62
C GLU A 24 -14.15 -15.41 9.85
N GLN A 25 -13.36 -16.46 9.72
CA GLN A 25 -13.83 -17.73 9.17
C GLN A 25 -14.77 -18.43 10.14
N VAL A 26 -15.84 -19.02 9.60
CA VAL A 26 -16.79 -19.80 10.39
C VAL A 26 -16.31 -21.24 10.46
N VAL A 27 -16.01 -21.70 11.66
CA VAL A 27 -15.67 -23.11 11.90
C VAL A 27 -16.91 -23.91 12.29
N ARG A 28 -16.94 -25.18 11.84
CA ARG A 28 -17.94 -26.16 12.22
C ARG A 28 -17.29 -27.22 13.10
N ILE A 29 -17.86 -27.42 14.29
CA ILE A 29 -17.43 -28.42 15.22
C ILE A 29 -18.56 -29.45 15.32
N GLU A 30 -18.27 -30.71 15.07
CA GLU A 30 -19.20 -31.83 15.16
C GLU A 30 -18.90 -32.68 16.39
N GLY A 31 -19.94 -33.15 17.08
CA GLY A 31 -19.78 -33.96 18.28
C GLY A 31 -21.09 -34.32 18.96
N THR A 32 -21.07 -34.50 20.27
CA THR A 32 -22.24 -34.74 21.07
C THR A 32 -22.27 -33.81 22.29
N ASN A 33 -23.45 -33.45 22.77
CA ASN A 33 -23.63 -32.52 23.89
C ASN A 33 -23.10 -31.10 23.61
N LEU A 34 -23.15 -30.65 22.35
CA LEU A 34 -22.75 -29.32 21.94
C LEU A 34 -23.86 -28.24 22.10
N GLY A 35 -25.04 -28.64 22.56
CA GLY A 35 -26.08 -27.71 22.97
C GLY A 35 -25.72 -27.00 24.27
N ASP A 36 -26.47 -25.96 24.61
CA ASP A 36 -26.30 -25.19 25.86
C ASP A 36 -24.88 -24.64 26.10
N ILE A 37 -24.25 -24.07 25.06
CA ILE A 37 -22.93 -23.43 25.14
C ILE A 37 -23.00 -22.28 26.15
N THR A 38 -22.06 -22.24 27.08
CA THR A 38 -21.89 -21.19 28.07
C THR A 38 -20.66 -20.32 27.80
N SER A 39 -19.62 -20.88 27.13
CA SER A 39 -18.42 -20.17 26.68
C SER A 39 -17.81 -20.91 25.50
N LEU A 40 -17.34 -20.14 24.52
CA LEU A 40 -16.52 -20.61 23.39
C LEU A 40 -15.39 -19.63 23.20
N LYS A 41 -14.14 -20.12 23.26
CA LYS A 41 -12.95 -19.28 23.06
C LYS A 41 -12.03 -19.88 22.00
N PHE A 42 -11.44 -19.00 21.21
CA PHE A 42 -10.26 -19.28 20.40
C PHE A 42 -9.06 -18.63 21.08
N ASN A 43 -8.10 -19.41 21.55
CA ASN A 43 -7.09 -18.96 22.51
C ASN A 43 -7.78 -18.41 23.78
N ASP A 44 -7.53 -17.14 24.12
CA ASP A 44 -8.19 -16.44 25.23
C ASP A 44 -9.34 -15.54 24.78
N ILE A 45 -9.65 -15.46 23.46
CA ILE A 45 -10.69 -14.58 22.92
C ILE A 45 -12.05 -15.28 22.92
N GLU A 46 -13.01 -14.69 23.63
CA GLU A 46 -14.40 -15.18 23.74
C GLU A 46 -15.18 -14.84 22.46
N VAL A 47 -15.94 -15.82 21.95
CA VAL A 47 -16.90 -15.61 20.85
C VAL A 47 -18.19 -15.00 21.42
N ASP A 48 -18.74 -13.95 20.77
CA ASP A 48 -20.06 -13.42 21.16
C ASP A 48 -21.11 -14.54 21.06
N SER A 49 -21.84 -14.77 22.15
CA SER A 49 -22.87 -15.82 22.22
C SER A 49 -23.95 -15.68 21.15
N LYS A 50 -24.17 -14.47 20.61
CA LYS A 50 -25.11 -14.21 19.50
C LYS A 50 -24.63 -14.73 18.16
N GLU A 51 -23.33 -14.95 18.01
CA GLU A 51 -22.72 -15.47 16.79
C GLU A 51 -22.55 -16.99 16.83
N ILE A 52 -22.86 -17.64 17.94
CA ILE A 52 -22.77 -19.07 18.12
C ILE A 52 -24.10 -19.72 17.74
N TYR A 53 -24.06 -20.62 16.76
CA TYR A 53 -25.17 -21.52 16.49
C TYR A 53 -24.81 -22.93 16.95
N SER A 54 -25.60 -23.52 17.86
CA SER A 54 -25.33 -24.85 18.37
C SER A 54 -26.57 -25.71 18.38
N THR A 55 -26.38 -27.01 18.11
CA THR A 55 -27.34 -28.11 18.30
C THR A 55 -26.72 -29.17 19.20
N TYR A 56 -27.41 -30.26 19.42
CA TYR A 56 -26.84 -31.36 20.20
C TYR A 56 -25.53 -31.92 19.62
N ASP A 57 -25.41 -31.92 18.30
CA ASP A 57 -24.34 -32.62 17.55
C ASP A 57 -23.46 -31.69 16.71
N MET A 58 -23.75 -30.38 16.66
CA MET A 58 -23.03 -29.43 15.82
C MET A 58 -22.96 -28.06 16.50
N LEU A 59 -21.81 -27.41 16.32
CA LEU A 59 -21.57 -26.01 16.68
C LEU A 59 -20.97 -25.27 15.47
N LEU A 60 -21.50 -24.08 15.16
CA LEU A 60 -20.96 -23.14 14.18
C LEU A 60 -20.65 -21.84 14.89
N ALA A 61 -19.44 -21.32 14.67
CA ALA A 61 -19.03 -20.01 15.20
C ALA A 61 -17.93 -19.37 14.33
N PRO A 62 -17.93 -18.05 14.18
CA PRO A 62 -16.84 -17.33 13.56
C PRO A 62 -15.65 -17.28 14.52
N ILE A 63 -14.44 -17.28 13.98
CA ILE A 63 -13.24 -16.95 14.75
C ILE A 63 -13.23 -15.43 14.96
N PRO A 64 -13.24 -14.95 16.21
CA PRO A 64 -13.25 -13.53 16.48
C PRO A 64 -12.02 -12.82 15.91
N ARG A 65 -12.23 -11.62 15.32
CA ARG A 65 -11.14 -10.78 14.85
C ARG A 65 -10.60 -9.93 16.01
N ALA A 66 -9.75 -10.54 16.81
CA ALA A 66 -9.06 -9.85 17.91
C ALA A 66 -7.72 -10.54 18.20
N LEU A 67 -6.71 -9.77 18.57
CA LEU A 67 -5.42 -10.34 18.98
C LEU A 67 -5.56 -11.02 20.34
N PRO A 68 -5.16 -12.29 20.49
CA PRO A 68 -5.11 -12.95 21.78
C PRO A 68 -3.96 -12.38 22.64
N LYS A 69 -4.19 -12.24 23.94
CA LYS A 69 -3.11 -11.93 24.89
C LYS A 69 -2.23 -13.14 25.12
N GLU A 70 -2.81 -14.34 24.99
CA GLU A 70 -2.10 -15.59 25.14
C GLU A 70 -2.45 -16.52 23.97
N VAL A 71 -1.46 -16.88 23.15
CA VAL A 71 -1.61 -17.81 22.03
C VAL A 71 -1.47 -19.24 22.53
N THR A 72 -2.59 -19.89 22.85
CA THR A 72 -2.62 -21.28 23.35
C THR A 72 -2.78 -22.31 22.23
N ASN A 73 -3.08 -21.87 21.02
CA ASN A 73 -3.43 -22.73 19.87
C ASN A 73 -4.53 -23.75 20.23
N THR A 74 -5.56 -23.28 20.90
CA THR A 74 -6.61 -24.14 21.44
C THR A 74 -7.98 -23.47 21.34
N ILE A 75 -9.01 -24.26 20.98
CA ILE A 75 -10.41 -23.91 21.17
C ILE A 75 -10.84 -24.44 22.53
N TYR A 76 -11.45 -23.61 23.36
CA TYR A 76 -12.06 -23.97 24.61
C TYR A 76 -13.59 -23.87 24.49
N ILE A 77 -14.25 -24.98 24.79
CA ILE A 77 -15.73 -25.08 24.73
C ILE A 77 -16.22 -25.44 26.12
N THR A 78 -17.10 -24.63 26.67
CA THR A 78 -17.82 -24.92 27.92
C THR A 78 -19.32 -25.00 27.65
N THR A 79 -19.93 -26.07 28.08
CA THR A 79 -21.37 -26.29 28.01
C THR A 79 -21.91 -26.60 29.42
N LYS A 80 -23.22 -26.64 29.61
CA LYS A 80 -23.81 -27.16 30.86
C LYS A 80 -23.44 -28.62 31.16
N HIS A 81 -22.93 -29.35 30.17
CA HIS A 81 -22.62 -30.79 30.26
C HIS A 81 -21.15 -31.11 30.46
N GLY A 82 -20.27 -30.07 30.43
CA GLY A 82 -18.81 -30.26 30.60
C GLY A 82 -17.99 -29.27 29.76
N GLU A 83 -16.68 -29.51 29.85
CA GLU A 83 -15.66 -28.68 29.17
C GLU A 83 -14.84 -29.52 28.20
N LEU A 84 -14.35 -28.88 27.13
CA LEU A 84 -13.51 -29.50 26.13
C LEU A 84 -12.46 -28.51 25.66
N SER A 85 -11.26 -29.00 25.40
CA SER A 85 -10.18 -28.28 24.77
C SER A 85 -9.73 -29.01 23.51
N ILE A 86 -9.60 -28.28 22.38
CA ILE A 86 -9.24 -28.86 21.09
C ILE A 86 -8.05 -28.10 20.54
N PRO A 87 -6.92 -28.75 20.19
CA PRO A 87 -5.82 -28.11 19.49
C PRO A 87 -6.30 -27.50 18.18
N PHE A 88 -6.03 -26.21 17.98
CA PHE A 88 -6.44 -25.47 16.78
C PHE A 88 -5.64 -24.18 16.64
N VAL A 89 -5.06 -23.96 15.47
CA VAL A 89 -4.23 -22.79 15.20
C VAL A 89 -5.07 -21.67 14.56
N VAL A 90 -5.16 -20.51 15.23
CA VAL A 90 -5.69 -19.31 14.62
C VAL A 90 -4.53 -18.56 13.96
N SER A 91 -4.62 -18.36 12.65
CA SER A 91 -3.64 -17.59 11.89
C SER A 91 -3.79 -16.11 12.20
N ILE A 92 -2.78 -15.52 12.83
CA ILE A 92 -2.74 -14.09 13.18
C ILE A 92 -1.97 -13.37 12.08
N PRO A 93 -2.60 -12.44 11.36
CA PRO A 93 -1.92 -11.68 10.31
C PRO A 93 -1.04 -10.58 10.92
N ASP A 94 0.12 -10.34 10.31
CA ASP A 94 1.02 -9.27 10.70
C ASP A 94 0.46 -7.87 10.38
N LEU A 95 0.87 -6.88 11.18
CA LEU A 95 0.70 -5.48 10.84
C LEU A 95 1.59 -5.13 9.65
N THR A 96 1.01 -4.48 8.66
CA THR A 96 1.79 -3.90 7.55
C THR A 96 1.52 -2.41 7.43
N ILE A 97 2.57 -1.62 7.18
CA ILE A 97 2.46 -0.20 6.85
C ILE A 97 3.21 0.04 5.54
N ASN A 98 2.46 0.38 4.49
CA ASN A 98 3.00 0.59 3.15
C ASN A 98 3.58 2.00 2.97
N GLY A 99 3.15 2.96 3.79
CA GLY A 99 3.60 4.34 3.77
C GLY A 99 2.50 5.38 3.46
N LEU A 100 2.92 6.62 3.34
CA LEU A 100 2.02 7.73 3.00
C LEU A 100 1.53 7.60 1.55
N LYS A 101 0.24 7.81 1.32
CA LYS A 101 -0.36 7.86 -0.01
C LYS A 101 0.21 9.00 -0.84
N ASN A 102 0.48 10.15 -0.21
CA ASN A 102 1.28 11.23 -0.75
C ASN A 102 2.37 11.61 0.26
N GLU A 103 3.63 11.30 -0.04
CA GLU A 103 4.77 11.62 0.84
C GLU A 103 5.05 13.12 0.93
N PHE A 104 4.57 13.91 -0.02
CA PHE A 104 4.78 15.36 -0.12
C PHE A 104 3.53 16.19 0.22
N THR A 105 2.60 15.61 0.97
CA THR A 105 1.44 16.36 1.49
C THR A 105 1.92 17.60 2.25
N GLN A 106 1.36 18.77 1.92
CA GLN A 106 1.83 20.02 2.52
C GLN A 106 1.42 20.13 4.01
N PRO A 107 2.18 20.89 4.81
CA PRO A 107 1.79 21.21 6.19
C PRO A 107 0.40 21.83 6.26
N GLY A 108 -0.46 21.33 7.14
CA GLY A 108 -1.86 21.72 7.29
C GLY A 108 -2.84 20.91 6.45
N ASP A 109 -2.36 20.12 5.49
CA ASP A 109 -3.21 19.26 4.67
C ASP A 109 -3.35 17.85 5.26
N THR A 110 -4.32 17.10 4.74
CA THR A 110 -4.56 15.72 5.15
C THR A 110 -3.93 14.72 4.18
N THR A 111 -3.45 13.60 4.71
CA THR A 111 -2.94 12.48 3.93
C THR A 111 -3.37 11.15 4.55
N VAL A 112 -3.16 10.07 3.82
CA VAL A 112 -3.52 8.72 4.24
C VAL A 112 -2.24 7.88 4.35
N ILE A 113 -2.10 7.17 5.45
CA ILE A 113 -1.15 6.08 5.61
C ILE A 113 -1.87 4.81 5.22
N THR A 114 -1.32 4.05 4.30
CA THR A 114 -1.89 2.77 3.84
C THR A 114 -1.17 1.59 4.47
N GLY A 115 -1.90 0.51 4.70
CA GLY A 115 -1.36 -0.70 5.30
C GLY A 115 -2.38 -1.82 5.34
N ASP A 116 -2.27 -2.72 6.31
CA ASP A 116 -3.30 -3.72 6.63
C ASP A 116 -3.24 -4.09 8.11
N ASN A 117 -4.38 -4.53 8.62
CA ASN A 117 -4.60 -4.99 10.00
C ASN A 117 -4.46 -3.90 11.08
N PHE A 118 -4.66 -2.64 10.74
CA PHE A 118 -4.59 -1.51 11.67
C PHE A 118 -5.50 -1.70 12.89
N ASP A 119 -6.72 -2.17 12.67
CA ASP A 119 -7.71 -2.45 13.71
C ASP A 119 -7.21 -3.45 14.77
N LEU A 120 -6.53 -4.51 14.34
CA LEU A 120 -5.99 -5.53 15.25
C LEU A 120 -4.91 -4.97 16.17
N TYR A 121 -4.07 -4.10 15.65
CA TYR A 121 -2.93 -3.56 16.38
C TYR A 121 -3.23 -2.26 17.14
N GLY A 122 -4.51 -1.88 17.24
CA GLY A 122 -4.93 -0.68 17.98
C GLY A 122 -4.51 0.63 17.30
N ILE A 123 -4.36 0.59 15.96
CA ILE A 123 -4.19 1.81 15.15
C ILE A 123 -5.60 2.30 14.79
N THR A 124 -6.24 2.95 15.75
CA THR A 124 -7.59 3.51 15.66
C THR A 124 -7.57 5.01 15.91
N ILE A 125 -8.69 5.69 15.72
CA ILE A 125 -8.80 7.14 15.99
C ILE A 125 -8.48 7.45 17.45
N GLU A 126 -8.95 6.61 18.38
CA GLU A 126 -8.85 6.85 19.81
C GLU A 126 -7.51 6.41 20.40
N GLU A 127 -6.85 5.41 19.81
CA GLU A 127 -5.74 4.70 20.44
C GLU A 127 -4.40 4.90 19.73
N ALA A 128 -4.41 5.25 18.43
CA ALA A 128 -3.17 5.43 17.68
C ALA A 128 -2.36 6.62 18.21
N ILE A 129 -1.08 6.39 18.44
CA ILE A 129 -0.11 7.45 18.76
C ILE A 129 0.70 7.72 17.50
N VAL A 130 0.48 8.90 16.91
CA VAL A 130 1.18 9.34 15.70
C VAL A 130 1.92 10.62 16.01
N ASN A 131 3.23 10.66 15.69
CA ASN A 131 4.05 11.84 15.86
C ASN A 131 4.89 12.10 14.61
N LEU A 132 5.09 13.38 14.28
CA LEU A 132 6.01 13.82 13.24
C LEU A 132 7.17 14.59 13.89
N GLY A 133 8.31 13.91 14.06
CA GLY A 133 9.36 14.35 14.98
C GLY A 133 8.81 14.45 16.40
N ASN A 134 8.81 15.66 16.95
CA ASN A 134 8.25 15.93 18.29
C ASN A 134 6.82 16.51 18.24
N LEU A 135 6.20 16.59 17.05
CA LEU A 135 4.89 17.16 16.88
C LEU A 135 3.84 16.05 16.94
N PRO A 136 2.84 16.13 17.82
CA PRO A 136 1.71 15.21 17.77
C PRO A 136 0.93 15.41 16.47
N VAL A 137 0.48 14.33 15.88
CA VAL A 137 -0.28 14.30 14.63
C VAL A 137 -1.74 13.96 14.94
N ASN A 138 -2.66 14.74 14.40
CA ASN A 138 -4.08 14.49 14.55
C ASN A 138 -4.51 13.33 13.63
N VAL A 139 -5.11 12.29 14.22
CA VAL A 139 -5.75 11.20 13.49
C VAL A 139 -7.21 11.59 13.24
N ILE A 140 -7.61 11.63 11.97
CA ILE A 140 -8.94 12.07 11.55
C ILE A 140 -9.87 10.88 11.34
N ASP A 141 -9.36 9.81 10.74
CA ASP A 141 -10.11 8.59 10.44
C ASP A 141 -9.18 7.39 10.44
N ALA A 142 -9.71 6.22 10.78
CA ALA A 142 -8.99 4.96 10.78
C ALA A 142 -9.90 3.81 10.33
N THR A 143 -9.38 3.01 9.42
CA THR A 143 -9.99 1.77 8.94
C THR A 143 -9.00 0.61 9.10
N ARG A 144 -9.38 -0.58 8.69
CA ARG A 144 -8.48 -1.75 8.66
C ARG A 144 -7.21 -1.51 7.84
N THR A 145 -7.27 -0.69 6.79
CA THR A 145 -6.22 -0.53 5.77
C THR A 145 -5.72 0.90 5.57
N GLU A 146 -6.39 1.87 6.13
CA GLU A 146 -6.08 3.29 5.94
C GLU A 146 -6.18 4.05 7.28
N LEU A 147 -5.20 4.92 7.52
CA LEU A 147 -5.16 5.87 8.63
C LEU A 147 -5.05 7.29 8.05
N THR A 148 -6.10 8.08 8.17
CA THR A 148 -6.13 9.47 7.72
C THR A 148 -5.59 10.38 8.81
N ILE A 149 -4.58 11.16 8.47
CA ILE A 149 -3.91 12.09 9.39
C ILE A 149 -3.85 13.50 8.82
N GLU A 150 -3.76 14.50 9.68
CA GLU A 150 -3.47 15.88 9.34
C GLU A 150 -1.99 16.19 9.59
N ILE A 151 -1.27 16.66 8.56
CA ILE A 151 0.12 17.05 8.71
C ILE A 151 0.20 18.36 9.54
N PRO A 152 0.94 18.39 10.64
CA PRO A 152 1.05 19.60 11.46
C PRO A 152 1.49 20.82 10.64
N ALA A 153 0.89 21.98 10.87
CA ALA A 153 1.18 23.21 10.13
C ALA A 153 2.65 23.66 10.20
N ASN A 154 3.37 23.24 11.23
CA ASN A 154 4.80 23.50 11.44
C ASN A 154 5.68 22.28 11.13
N ALA A 155 5.18 21.29 10.38
CA ALA A 155 5.94 20.15 9.92
C ALA A 155 7.13 20.59 9.06
N THR A 156 8.24 19.88 9.22
CA THR A 156 9.45 20.13 8.43
C THR A 156 9.82 18.90 7.60
N PRO A 157 10.30 19.06 6.36
CA PRO A 157 10.78 17.95 5.54
C PRO A 157 11.84 17.12 6.27
N LYS A 158 11.91 15.83 5.94
CA LYS A 158 12.81 14.83 6.54
C LYS A 158 12.54 14.50 8.01
N SER A 159 11.46 15.01 8.60
CA SER A 159 11.04 14.59 9.92
C SER A 159 10.58 13.14 9.90
N THR A 160 10.88 12.40 10.97
CA THR A 160 10.42 11.02 11.13
C THR A 160 8.96 11.02 11.57
N LEU A 161 8.09 10.39 10.81
CA LEU A 161 6.73 10.06 11.19
C LEU A 161 6.75 8.71 11.91
N THR A 162 6.30 8.68 13.15
CA THR A 162 6.19 7.46 13.95
C THR A 162 4.73 7.09 14.18
N ILE A 163 4.43 5.81 14.12
CA ILE A 163 3.07 5.26 14.28
C ILE A 163 3.16 4.12 15.27
N LYS A 164 2.37 4.18 16.34
CA LYS A 164 2.23 3.13 17.35
C LYS A 164 0.76 2.91 17.66
N GLY A 165 0.32 1.66 17.65
CA GLY A 165 -1.00 1.24 18.08
C GLY A 165 -0.99 0.74 19.53
N ALA A 166 -2.16 0.73 20.17
CA ALA A 166 -2.31 0.33 21.57
C ALA A 166 -2.06 -1.17 21.82
N ASN A 167 -2.30 -2.00 20.80
CA ASN A 167 -2.11 -3.46 20.90
C ASN A 167 -0.73 -3.93 20.41
N MET A 168 0.18 -3.01 20.10
CA MET A 168 1.58 -3.33 19.83
C MET A 168 2.30 -3.55 21.19
N ASP A 169 3.14 -4.57 21.26
CA ASP A 169 3.91 -4.84 22.46
C ASP A 169 4.76 -3.62 22.86
N GLU A 170 5.00 -3.43 24.16
CA GLU A 170 5.85 -2.33 24.65
C GLU A 170 7.27 -2.38 24.08
N MET A 171 7.73 -3.59 23.72
CA MET A 171 9.02 -3.86 23.09
C MET A 171 9.04 -3.61 21.59
N ASP A 172 7.85 -3.52 20.94
CA ASP A 172 7.77 -3.23 19.52
C ASP A 172 8.16 -1.77 19.27
N GLU A 173 9.12 -1.59 18.39
CA GLU A 173 9.44 -0.24 17.90
C GLU A 173 8.26 0.31 17.09
N ALA A 174 7.94 1.60 17.33
CA ALA A 174 7.00 2.31 16.47
C ALA A 174 7.44 2.24 15.01
N TYR A 175 6.50 2.04 14.10
CA TYR A 175 6.78 2.16 12.67
C TYR A 175 7.28 3.56 12.34
N LYS A 176 8.30 3.64 11.47
CA LYS A 176 8.97 4.90 11.11
C LYS A 176 8.88 5.12 9.61
N LEU A 177 8.41 6.28 9.22
CA LEU A 177 8.40 6.76 7.84
C LEU A 177 9.10 8.12 7.81
N THR A 178 9.72 8.46 6.69
CA THR A 178 10.32 9.79 6.50
C THR A 178 9.34 10.66 5.71
N TYR A 179 8.94 11.78 6.32
CA TYR A 179 8.07 12.77 5.69
C TYR A 179 8.87 13.60 4.68
N MET A 180 8.33 13.80 3.49
CA MET A 180 9.00 14.49 2.37
C MET A 180 10.43 13.99 2.17
N ASP A 181 10.58 12.68 2.04
CA ASP A 181 11.89 12.07 1.81
C ASP A 181 12.43 12.42 0.41
N PRO A 182 13.51 13.17 0.30
CA PRO A 182 14.11 13.50 -0.99
C PRO A 182 14.88 12.33 -1.60
N GLY A 183 15.02 11.22 -0.84
CA GLY A 183 15.86 10.08 -1.21
C GLY A 183 17.35 10.39 -1.22
N VAL A 184 18.11 9.42 -1.69
CA VAL A 184 19.57 9.52 -1.85
C VAL A 184 19.97 10.19 -3.16
N SER A 185 19.07 10.23 -4.14
CA SER A 185 19.31 10.85 -5.44
C SER A 185 17.98 11.20 -6.14
N GLN A 186 17.87 12.43 -6.58
CA GLN A 186 16.82 12.86 -7.52
C GLN A 186 17.28 12.58 -8.96
N LEU A 187 16.47 11.85 -9.71
CA LEU A 187 16.81 11.42 -11.07
C LEU A 187 16.66 12.55 -12.08
N PHE A 188 15.61 13.38 -11.90
CA PHE A 188 15.27 14.46 -12.83
C PHE A 188 14.96 15.73 -12.06
N ASP A 189 15.60 16.85 -12.43
CA ASP A 189 15.28 18.18 -11.93
C ASP A 189 14.45 18.94 -12.98
N PHE A 190 13.14 18.83 -12.88
CA PHE A 190 12.24 19.53 -13.79
C PHE A 190 12.21 21.05 -13.58
N ASN A 191 12.68 21.55 -12.43
CA ASN A 191 12.74 22.99 -12.17
C ASN A 191 13.85 23.67 -12.98
N ASN A 192 14.95 22.95 -13.22
CA ASN A 192 16.10 23.40 -13.98
C ASN A 192 16.19 22.75 -15.37
N TRP A 193 15.05 22.45 -15.97
CA TRP A 193 14.97 21.88 -17.30
C TRP A 193 15.58 22.82 -18.37
N PRO A 194 16.32 22.31 -19.38
CA PRO A 194 16.35 20.94 -19.84
C PRO A 194 17.31 19.99 -19.15
N GLY A 195 18.04 20.37 -18.11
CA GLY A 195 18.88 19.44 -17.35
C GLY A 195 19.83 18.58 -18.22
N SER A 196 20.41 17.54 -17.67
CA SER A 196 21.33 16.64 -18.37
C SER A 196 20.65 15.56 -19.23
N GLY A 197 19.33 15.52 -19.30
CA GLY A 197 18.57 14.55 -20.09
C GLY A 197 18.16 15.12 -21.45
N ALA A 198 18.39 14.36 -22.52
CA ALA A 198 17.90 14.75 -23.84
C ALA A 198 16.39 14.46 -23.95
N PHE A 199 15.61 15.49 -24.10
CA PHE A 199 14.22 15.39 -24.46
C PHE A 199 14.08 15.11 -25.95
N THR A 200 13.54 13.99 -26.31
CA THR A 200 13.42 13.64 -27.73
C THR A 200 11.98 13.46 -28.12
N HIS A 201 11.17 14.50 -28.27
CA HIS A 201 9.92 14.30 -28.99
C HIS A 201 9.08 15.52 -29.25
N SER A 202 9.67 16.53 -29.87
CA SER A 202 8.92 17.65 -30.44
C SER A 202 7.89 17.24 -31.51
N SER A 203 8.09 16.12 -32.22
CA SER A 203 7.16 15.71 -33.29
C SER A 203 5.96 14.91 -32.81
N GLN A 204 6.05 14.22 -31.67
CA GLN A 204 4.94 13.47 -31.08
C GLN A 204 4.08 14.32 -30.13
N PHE A 205 4.59 15.46 -29.72
CA PHE A 205 3.94 16.44 -28.87
C PHE A 205 3.94 17.80 -29.56
N PRO A 206 3.07 18.02 -30.55
CA PRO A 206 3.08 19.23 -31.39
C PRO A 206 2.94 20.52 -30.59
N ASP A 207 2.38 20.46 -29.37
CA ASP A 207 2.21 21.59 -28.46
C ASP A 207 3.20 21.59 -27.29
N ALA A 208 4.29 20.81 -27.37
CA ALA A 208 5.37 20.94 -26.40
C ALA A 208 5.94 22.36 -26.43
N PRO A 209 6.16 23.04 -25.30
CA PRO A 209 6.21 22.54 -23.92
C PRO A 209 4.87 22.60 -23.17
N LYS A 210 3.78 23.15 -23.72
CA LYS A 210 2.50 23.32 -23.01
C LYS A 210 1.93 22.05 -22.42
N ASN A 211 2.11 20.91 -23.10
CA ASN A 211 1.58 19.62 -22.68
C ASN A 211 2.61 18.76 -21.96
N PHE A 212 3.79 19.28 -21.75
CA PHE A 212 4.87 18.44 -21.26
C PHE A 212 5.47 18.91 -19.95
N LEU A 213 6.12 20.06 -19.92
CA LEU A 213 6.65 20.65 -18.69
C LEU A 213 5.64 21.67 -18.20
N CYS A 214 4.98 21.36 -17.10
CA CYS A 214 3.90 22.13 -16.52
C CYS A 214 4.29 22.69 -15.15
N ASP A 215 3.63 23.76 -14.76
CA ASP A 215 3.81 24.45 -13.48
C ASP A 215 2.47 24.83 -12.82
N GLY A 216 1.37 24.28 -13.31
CA GLY A 216 0.03 24.54 -12.79
C GLY A 216 -0.61 25.85 -13.22
N THR A 217 0.06 26.66 -14.04
CA THR A 217 -0.45 28.01 -14.41
C THR A 217 -1.48 28.02 -15.52
N LEU A 218 -1.60 26.91 -16.28
CA LEU A 218 -2.57 26.80 -17.38
C LEU A 218 -3.81 26.04 -16.94
N GLU A 219 -4.96 26.45 -17.48
CA GLU A 219 -6.24 25.78 -17.23
C GLU A 219 -6.17 24.27 -17.49
N GLY A 220 -6.69 23.49 -16.53
CA GLY A 220 -6.70 22.03 -16.58
C GLY A 220 -5.39 21.36 -16.20
N GLN A 221 -4.38 22.10 -15.84
CA GLN A 221 -3.17 21.57 -15.21
C GLN A 221 -3.42 21.34 -13.71
N PRO A 222 -2.96 20.21 -13.11
CA PRO A 222 -2.97 20.08 -11.67
C PRO A 222 -2.00 21.09 -11.02
N GLU A 223 -2.27 21.46 -9.79
CA GLU A 223 -1.31 22.23 -8.99
C GLU A 223 -0.01 21.47 -8.80
N PRO A 224 1.15 22.12 -8.80
CA PRO A 224 2.42 21.46 -8.53
C PRO A 224 2.43 20.76 -7.16
N LEU A 225 3.18 19.67 -7.06
CA LEU A 225 3.37 18.94 -5.81
C LEU A 225 3.87 19.84 -4.66
N VAL A 226 4.74 20.78 -4.99
CA VAL A 226 5.23 21.83 -4.09
C VAL A 226 5.10 23.17 -4.79
N GLU A 227 4.87 24.25 -4.03
CA GLU A 227 4.71 25.58 -4.58
C GLU A 227 5.90 25.99 -5.46
N GLY A 228 5.61 26.50 -6.65
CA GLY A 228 6.61 26.89 -7.65
C GLY A 228 7.35 25.73 -8.31
N GLY A 229 7.00 24.50 -8.00
CA GLY A 229 7.56 23.30 -8.61
C GLY A 229 7.07 23.07 -10.03
N LYS A 230 7.78 22.20 -10.76
CA LYS A 230 7.41 21.76 -12.12
C LYS A 230 7.30 20.23 -12.19
N TYR A 231 6.50 19.80 -13.14
CA TYR A 231 6.24 18.38 -13.38
C TYR A 231 6.07 18.11 -14.88
N ILE A 232 6.20 16.86 -15.26
CA ILE A 232 5.88 16.44 -16.62
C ILE A 232 4.41 15.99 -16.69
N ARG A 233 3.70 16.35 -17.75
CA ARG A 233 2.33 15.94 -18.00
C ARG A 233 2.19 15.32 -19.36
N PHE A 234 1.54 14.17 -19.42
CA PHE A 234 1.14 13.51 -20.63
C PHE A 234 -0.38 13.60 -20.78
N ASN A 235 -0.86 14.45 -21.69
CA ASN A 235 -2.26 14.62 -22.01
C ASN A 235 -2.46 14.34 -23.51
N ASN A 236 -2.68 13.07 -23.87
CA ASN A 236 -2.82 12.65 -25.26
C ASN A 236 -3.45 11.26 -25.37
N SER A 237 -3.94 10.92 -26.57
CA SER A 237 -4.44 9.59 -26.93
C SER A 237 -3.30 8.72 -27.44
N VAL A 238 -3.26 7.47 -26.98
CA VAL A 238 -2.30 6.47 -27.44
C VAL A 238 -3.04 5.26 -28.00
N LYS A 239 -2.67 4.82 -29.19
CA LYS A 239 -3.20 3.60 -29.80
C LYS A 239 -2.69 2.36 -29.05
N ALA A 240 -3.44 1.26 -29.14
CA ALA A 240 -2.98 -0.03 -28.65
C ALA A 240 -1.54 -0.32 -29.13
N TRP A 241 -0.66 -0.67 -28.21
CA TRP A 241 0.76 -0.92 -28.45
C TRP A 241 1.51 0.24 -29.14
N GLY A 242 0.90 1.45 -29.11
CA GLY A 242 1.55 2.67 -29.56
C GLY A 242 2.82 2.92 -28.74
N TRP A 243 3.78 3.62 -29.32
CA TRP A 243 5.05 3.94 -28.69
C TRP A 243 5.20 5.44 -28.58
N MET A 244 4.76 6.00 -27.46
CA MET A 244 4.79 7.45 -27.23
C MET A 244 5.83 7.77 -26.18
N VAL A 245 7.01 8.18 -26.62
CA VAL A 245 8.13 8.51 -25.71
C VAL A 245 7.86 9.86 -25.06
N MET A 246 7.77 9.88 -23.75
CA MET A 246 7.65 11.08 -22.96
C MET A 246 9.02 11.66 -22.61
N TRP A 247 9.94 10.80 -22.19
CA TRP A 247 11.31 11.14 -21.91
C TRP A 247 12.23 9.97 -22.24
N ALA A 248 13.41 10.27 -22.74
CA ALA A 248 14.48 9.30 -22.92
C ALA A 248 15.84 9.98 -22.76
N GLY A 249 16.71 9.40 -21.98
CA GLY A 249 18.02 9.97 -21.70
C GLY A 249 18.84 9.09 -20.76
N TYR A 250 19.64 9.71 -19.94
CA TYR A 250 20.53 9.03 -19.02
C TYR A 250 20.31 9.50 -17.60
N ILE A 251 20.35 8.57 -16.66
CA ILE A 251 20.32 8.81 -15.22
C ILE A 251 21.63 8.36 -14.60
N THR A 252 21.98 8.92 -13.46
CA THR A 252 23.07 8.42 -12.61
C THR A 252 22.44 7.60 -11.49
N VAL A 253 22.82 6.32 -11.40
CA VAL A 253 22.40 5.47 -10.29
C VAL A 253 23.45 5.58 -9.18
N PRO A 254 23.08 5.97 -7.94
CA PRO A 254 24.03 6.06 -6.83
C PRO A 254 24.74 4.73 -6.57
N ALA A 255 26.00 4.79 -6.14
CA ALA A 255 26.79 3.60 -5.86
C ALA A 255 26.17 2.69 -4.79
N GLU A 256 25.52 3.28 -3.79
CA GLU A 256 24.79 2.56 -2.73
C GLU A 256 23.58 1.81 -3.29
N VAL A 257 22.81 2.41 -4.20
CA VAL A 257 21.68 1.76 -4.88
C VAL A 257 22.17 0.64 -5.81
N ALA A 258 23.29 0.88 -6.51
CA ALA A 258 23.89 -0.12 -7.40
C ALA A 258 24.44 -1.34 -6.62
N ALA A 259 24.93 -1.12 -5.40
CA ALA A 259 25.48 -2.17 -4.55
C ALA A 259 24.38 -3.06 -3.92
N ASP A 260 23.23 -2.48 -3.58
CA ASP A 260 22.08 -3.20 -2.99
C ASP A 260 20.76 -2.61 -3.48
N PRO A 261 20.34 -2.87 -4.72
CA PRO A 261 19.09 -2.33 -5.25
C PRO A 261 17.86 -2.85 -4.51
N SER A 262 17.93 -4.01 -3.85
CA SER A 262 16.81 -4.58 -3.12
C SER A 262 16.40 -3.75 -1.90
N SER A 263 17.32 -2.99 -1.32
CA SER A 263 17.05 -2.09 -0.18
C SER A 263 16.51 -0.72 -0.59
N TYR A 264 16.29 -0.46 -1.88
CA TYR A 264 15.82 0.84 -2.37
C TYR A 264 14.57 0.70 -3.23
N ASP A 265 13.75 1.75 -3.21
CA ASP A 265 12.66 1.98 -4.15
C ASP A 265 13.02 3.11 -5.12
N LEU A 266 12.63 2.96 -6.38
CA LEU A 266 12.34 4.10 -7.24
C LEU A 266 10.98 4.65 -6.81
N ARG A 267 10.95 5.89 -6.30
CA ARG A 267 9.71 6.60 -5.96
C ARG A 267 9.52 7.80 -6.87
N PHE A 268 8.26 8.08 -7.16
CA PHE A 268 7.82 9.27 -7.89
C PHE A 268 6.36 9.54 -7.57
N GLU A 269 5.91 10.76 -7.79
CA GLU A 269 4.52 11.13 -7.60
C GLU A 269 3.78 11.18 -8.94
N ILE A 270 2.52 10.70 -8.92
CA ILE A 270 1.58 10.76 -10.05
C ILE A 270 0.34 11.57 -9.68
N CYS A 271 -0.20 12.26 -10.69
CA CYS A 271 -1.50 12.90 -10.62
C CYS A 271 -2.27 12.61 -11.90
N THR A 272 -3.49 12.07 -11.80
CA THR A 272 -4.37 11.82 -12.94
C THR A 272 -5.48 12.86 -12.99
N GLY A 273 -5.86 13.29 -14.20
CA GLY A 273 -7.10 14.05 -14.38
C GLY A 273 -8.32 13.23 -13.98
N ALA A 274 -9.29 13.85 -13.29
CA ALA A 274 -10.46 13.14 -12.77
C ALA A 274 -11.31 12.45 -13.87
N LYS A 275 -11.23 12.95 -15.12
CA LYS A 275 -11.92 12.38 -16.27
C LYS A 275 -11.19 11.23 -16.96
N PHE A 276 -9.92 11.04 -16.67
CA PHE A 276 -9.05 10.10 -17.36
C PHE A 276 -8.30 9.21 -16.34
N PRO A 277 -9.04 8.32 -15.63
CA PRO A 277 -8.40 7.35 -14.76
C PRO A 277 -7.55 6.40 -15.60
N ILE A 278 -6.46 5.90 -15.01
CA ILE A 278 -5.56 4.95 -15.68
C ILE A 278 -6.17 3.55 -15.61
N SER A 279 -6.42 2.94 -16.76
CA SER A 279 -6.97 1.57 -16.82
C SER A 279 -5.91 0.50 -16.53
N ALA A 280 -6.35 -0.74 -16.31
CA ALA A 280 -5.47 -1.89 -16.12
C ALA A 280 -4.51 -2.14 -17.29
N GLN A 281 -4.90 -1.73 -18.52
CA GLN A 281 -4.10 -1.88 -19.73
C GLN A 281 -3.16 -0.69 -19.99
N ALA A 282 -3.10 0.28 -19.11
CA ALA A 282 -2.23 1.45 -19.22
C ALA A 282 -0.77 1.08 -18.91
N ARG A 283 -0.12 0.40 -19.82
CA ARG A 283 1.29 0.07 -19.70
C ARG A 283 2.15 1.32 -19.91
N ILE A 284 2.98 1.65 -18.92
CA ILE A 284 4.00 2.70 -18.99
C ILE A 284 5.36 2.03 -18.82
N ILE A 285 6.27 2.24 -19.75
CA ILE A 285 7.62 1.69 -19.69
C ILE A 285 8.49 2.67 -18.92
N LEU A 286 9.09 2.19 -17.83
CA LEU A 286 10.07 2.89 -17.00
C LEU A 286 11.40 2.13 -17.10
N GLY A 287 12.43 2.74 -17.69
CA GLY A 287 13.60 1.98 -18.14
C GLY A 287 13.16 1.00 -19.23
N ASP A 288 13.30 -0.30 -18.99
CA ASP A 288 12.73 -1.37 -19.81
C ASP A 288 11.60 -2.13 -19.11
N TYR A 289 11.28 -1.79 -17.86
CA TYR A 289 10.19 -2.36 -17.09
C TYR A 289 8.83 -1.83 -17.54
N GLY A 290 7.92 -2.74 -17.86
CA GLY A 290 6.53 -2.40 -18.18
C GLY A 290 5.68 -2.26 -16.92
N TRP A 291 5.59 -1.05 -16.39
CA TRP A 291 4.77 -0.75 -15.23
C TRP A 291 3.29 -0.63 -15.61
N TYR A 292 2.44 -1.26 -14.81
CA TYR A 292 0.99 -1.17 -14.91
C TYR A 292 0.45 -0.52 -13.62
N PRO A 293 0.04 0.77 -13.67
CA PRO A 293 -0.47 1.49 -12.50
C PRO A 293 -1.65 0.79 -11.82
N SER A 294 -2.43 0.06 -12.63
CA SER A 294 -3.65 -0.59 -12.17
C SER A 294 -3.74 -2.00 -12.74
N LYS A 295 -3.33 -2.99 -11.98
CA LYS A 295 -3.56 -4.40 -12.30
C LYS A 295 -4.95 -4.85 -11.80
N GLY A 296 -5.54 -5.89 -12.44
CA GLY A 296 -6.80 -6.46 -12.00
C GLY A 296 -8.05 -5.76 -12.54
N GLY A 297 -7.92 -4.86 -13.49
CA GLY A 297 -9.06 -4.21 -14.18
C GLY A 297 -9.65 -3.00 -13.46
N ILE A 298 -9.05 -2.58 -12.34
CA ILE A 298 -9.53 -1.43 -11.57
C ILE A 298 -8.83 -0.16 -12.06
N PRO A 299 -9.57 0.87 -12.55
CA PRO A 299 -8.96 2.13 -12.93
C PRO A 299 -8.33 2.85 -11.74
N VAL A 300 -7.18 3.47 -11.94
CA VAL A 300 -6.56 4.37 -10.96
C VAL A 300 -6.97 5.80 -11.26
N ASN A 301 -7.52 6.47 -10.26
CA ASN A 301 -7.86 7.88 -10.33
C ASN A 301 -7.39 8.58 -9.05
N THR A 302 -6.54 9.57 -9.19
CA THR A 302 -6.07 10.38 -8.06
C THR A 302 -6.95 11.61 -7.83
N TYR A 303 -7.97 11.82 -8.68
CA TYR A 303 -8.91 12.94 -8.61
C TYR A 303 -8.25 14.32 -8.59
N GLY A 304 -7.15 14.47 -9.31
CA GLY A 304 -6.37 15.71 -9.35
C GLY A 304 -5.39 15.88 -8.18
N GLY A 305 -5.37 14.98 -7.22
CA GLY A 305 -4.38 14.94 -6.15
C GLY A 305 -3.12 14.17 -6.54
N TRP A 306 -2.02 14.39 -5.85
CA TRP A 306 -0.78 13.65 -6.04
C TRP A 306 -0.74 12.39 -5.17
N GLN A 307 -0.16 11.33 -5.70
CA GLN A 307 0.07 10.07 -4.98
C GLN A 307 1.47 9.55 -5.25
N THR A 308 2.11 9.01 -4.23
CA THR A 308 3.45 8.41 -4.33
C THR A 308 3.36 6.98 -4.87
N VAL A 309 4.12 6.71 -5.90
CA VAL A 309 4.35 5.36 -6.44
C VAL A 309 5.69 4.85 -5.93
N ARG A 310 5.74 3.58 -5.57
CA ARG A 310 6.92 2.86 -5.11
C ARG A 310 7.15 1.64 -5.97
N ILE A 311 8.36 1.51 -6.53
CA ILE A 311 8.77 0.35 -7.32
C ILE A 311 10.14 -0.07 -6.81
N SER A 312 10.29 -1.30 -6.34
CA SER A 312 11.58 -1.79 -5.87
C SER A 312 12.65 -1.63 -6.96
N ALA A 313 13.81 -1.08 -6.60
CA ALA A 313 14.86 -0.80 -7.59
C ALA A 313 15.48 -2.07 -8.19
N ASP A 314 15.32 -3.23 -7.53
CA ASP A 314 15.68 -4.55 -8.06
C ASP A 314 14.63 -5.16 -8.99
N THR A 315 13.52 -4.43 -9.26
CA THR A 315 12.50 -4.90 -10.21
C THR A 315 13.13 -5.16 -11.57
N GLU A 316 12.90 -6.37 -12.10
CA GLU A 316 13.46 -6.82 -13.38
C GLU A 316 13.18 -5.80 -14.50
N ALA A 317 14.20 -5.45 -15.24
CA ALA A 317 14.18 -4.52 -16.37
C ALA A 317 13.92 -3.03 -16.00
N LEU A 318 13.79 -2.68 -14.73
CA LEU A 318 13.71 -1.27 -14.29
C LEU A 318 15.06 -0.57 -14.46
N LEU A 319 16.11 -1.22 -14.02
CA LEU A 319 17.51 -0.83 -14.17
C LEU A 319 18.29 -1.95 -14.84
N PRO A 320 19.45 -1.68 -15.50
CA PRO A 320 20.30 -2.73 -16.05
C PRO A 320 20.85 -3.62 -14.93
N ASN A 321 21.16 -4.86 -15.25
CA ASN A 321 21.80 -5.78 -14.31
C ASN A 321 23.03 -6.42 -14.97
N PRO A 322 24.27 -6.21 -14.48
CA PRO A 322 24.59 -5.38 -13.30
C PRO A 322 24.47 -3.88 -13.55
N ILE A 323 24.25 -3.11 -12.48
CA ILE A 323 24.27 -1.64 -12.50
C ILE A 323 25.74 -1.21 -12.37
N ASP A 324 26.22 -0.37 -13.30
CA ASP A 324 27.53 0.25 -13.19
C ASP A 324 27.37 1.71 -12.73
N PRO A 325 27.68 2.03 -11.45
CA PRO A 325 27.52 3.38 -10.93
C PRO A 325 28.54 4.38 -11.48
N SER A 326 29.57 3.91 -12.16
CA SER A 326 30.59 4.77 -12.80
C SER A 326 30.16 5.32 -14.16
N THR A 327 29.09 4.79 -14.72
CA THR A 327 28.54 5.17 -16.03
C THR A 327 27.09 5.65 -15.92
N ASN A 328 26.70 6.51 -16.85
CA ASN A 328 25.29 6.91 -16.94
C ASN A 328 24.45 5.77 -17.49
N THR A 329 23.36 5.48 -16.82
CA THR A 329 22.37 4.46 -17.18
C THR A 329 21.32 5.06 -18.11
N ALA A 330 21.10 4.41 -19.27
CA ALA A 330 19.97 4.79 -20.14
C ALA A 330 18.64 4.53 -19.43
N PHE A 331 17.76 5.52 -19.45
CA PHE A 331 16.42 5.44 -18.87
C PHE A 331 15.41 6.08 -19.81
N LYS A 332 14.17 5.64 -19.75
CA LYS A 332 13.08 6.18 -20.58
C LYS A 332 11.75 6.08 -19.88
N ILE A 333 10.83 6.98 -20.24
CA ILE A 333 9.42 6.97 -19.84
C ILE A 333 8.61 6.96 -21.14
N ILE A 334 7.90 5.84 -21.38
CA ILE A 334 7.18 5.62 -22.64
C ILE A 334 5.78 5.12 -22.33
N PHE A 335 4.78 5.75 -22.95
CA PHE A 335 3.39 5.29 -22.91
C PHE A 335 3.17 4.28 -24.03
N SER A 336 2.86 3.04 -23.66
CA SER A 336 2.63 1.94 -24.59
C SER A 336 1.52 1.03 -24.07
N PRO A 337 0.26 1.51 -24.05
CA PRO A 337 -0.85 0.76 -23.48
C PRO A 337 -1.20 -0.47 -24.33
N GLU A 338 -1.78 -1.49 -23.71
CA GLU A 338 -2.24 -2.70 -24.41
C GLU A 338 -3.53 -2.46 -25.19
N SER A 339 -4.32 -1.49 -24.80
CA SER A 339 -5.49 -1.02 -25.54
C SER A 339 -5.43 0.48 -25.79
N ALA A 340 -6.07 0.96 -26.85
CA ALA A 340 -6.14 2.40 -27.13
C ALA A 340 -6.85 3.14 -25.99
N GLN A 341 -6.23 4.21 -25.48
CA GLN A 341 -6.81 5.03 -24.43
C GLN A 341 -6.28 6.46 -24.43
N ASP A 342 -7.05 7.32 -23.80
CA ASP A 342 -6.66 8.68 -23.51
C ASP A 342 -5.97 8.72 -22.15
N PHE A 343 -4.89 9.49 -22.06
CA PHE A 343 -4.17 9.77 -20.83
C PHE A 343 -4.28 11.24 -20.47
N ASP A 344 -4.40 11.52 -19.20
CA ASP A 344 -4.05 12.79 -18.58
C ASP A 344 -3.32 12.47 -17.29
N LEU A 345 -2.01 12.31 -17.40
CA LEU A 345 -1.14 11.87 -16.32
C LEU A 345 0.02 12.83 -16.14
N SER A 346 0.15 13.35 -14.93
CA SER A 346 1.29 14.13 -14.49
C SER A 346 2.21 13.30 -13.61
N MET A 347 3.52 13.51 -13.71
CA MET A 347 4.54 12.79 -12.95
C MET A 347 5.65 13.76 -12.52
N CYS A 348 6.19 13.57 -11.32
CA CYS A 348 7.31 14.36 -10.82
C CYS A 348 8.14 13.61 -9.78
N ASN A 349 9.22 14.26 -9.35
CA ASN A 349 10.01 13.90 -8.17
C ASN A 349 10.51 12.44 -8.15
N PHE A 350 11.05 11.99 -9.29
CA PHE A 350 11.67 10.68 -9.41
C PHE A 350 12.95 10.62 -8.59
N ARG A 351 13.02 9.67 -7.66
CA ARG A 351 14.13 9.54 -6.71
C ARG A 351 14.32 8.11 -6.23
N PHE A 352 15.53 7.77 -5.79
CA PHE A 352 15.78 6.53 -5.05
C PHE A 352 15.67 6.80 -3.55
N VAL A 353 14.90 5.96 -2.86
CA VAL A 353 14.66 6.06 -1.42
C VAL A 353 14.93 4.72 -0.77
N HIS A 354 15.63 4.71 0.35
CA HIS A 354 15.84 3.49 1.15
C HIS A 354 14.48 3.02 1.71
N LYS A 355 14.23 1.71 1.71
CA LYS A 355 12.99 1.09 2.21
C LYS A 355 12.89 1.19 3.72
#